data_da8f374e5d4275054faac8010748b9aa
#
_entry.id   da8f374e5d4275054faac8010748b9aa
#
_cell.length_a   1.000
_cell.length_b   1.000
_cell.length_c   1.000
_cell.angle_alpha   90.00
_cell.angle_beta   90.00
_cell.angle_gamma   90.00
#
_symmetry.space_group_name_H-M   'P 1'
#
loop_
_entity.id
_entity.type
_entity.pdbx_description
1 polymer ?
#
loop_
_entity_poly.entity_id
_entity_poly.type
_entity_poly.pdbx_seq_one_letter_code
_entity_poly.pdbx_strand_id
1 'polypeptide(L)'
;MIRLGVVGHLGYGGLPGVLAALRRLAPTLELTLSFEDSLREVAGPDAPVIEPGKVDVLLTLGGDGTLLRAARLDAGQEVPILGINLGRLGFLTCCPADMMEEALRRFAAGDYTVEKRMTLDARVLDAGGRDRAHWRALNDVVLHKGGFARVVTMRVQANGESVARYSADGIVLATPTGSTAYNLSAGGPVVFPTLETIIVTPVSAHTLALRPLVLAPSAEVLVQPEDGPEELLVTVDGQVGTTFAIGETLVVRRSQTPVPIVRFGEGSFFATMREKLHWGGLPERDETPRC
;
A
#
# COMPACT_ATOMS: atom_id res chain seq x y z
N MET A 1 -18.90 -23.42 0.79
CA MET A 1 -18.62 -22.65 2.03
C MET A 1 -17.32 -21.89 1.84
N ILE A 2 -17.36 -20.56 1.89
CA ILE A 2 -16.21 -19.66 1.64
C ILE A 2 -15.54 -19.33 2.97
N ARG A 3 -14.20 -19.50 3.04
CA ARG A 3 -13.41 -19.19 4.24
C ARG A 3 -12.94 -17.74 4.19
N LEU A 4 -13.55 -16.89 5.03
CA LEU A 4 -13.33 -15.44 5.08
C LEU A 4 -12.38 -15.09 6.24
N GLY A 5 -11.20 -14.56 5.93
CA GLY A 5 -10.28 -14.01 6.93
C GLY A 5 -10.56 -12.52 7.15
N VAL A 6 -10.86 -12.11 8.38
CA VAL A 6 -11.24 -10.73 8.72
C VAL A 6 -10.06 -9.97 9.34
N VAL A 7 -9.69 -8.85 8.72
CA VAL A 7 -8.67 -7.91 9.19
C VAL A 7 -9.35 -6.58 9.51
N GLY A 8 -9.20 -6.04 10.73
CA GLY A 8 -9.98 -4.89 11.16
C GLY A 8 -9.16 -3.75 11.76
N HIS A 9 -9.66 -2.52 11.64
CA HIS A 9 -9.06 -1.34 12.26
C HIS A 9 -9.58 -1.13 13.68
N LEU A 10 -8.81 -1.51 14.70
CA LEU A 10 -9.19 -1.42 16.12
C LEU A 10 -9.52 0.00 16.59
N GLY A 11 -8.90 1.02 15.99
CA GLY A 11 -9.19 2.44 16.31
C GLY A 11 -10.57 2.93 15.83
N TYR A 12 -11.33 2.12 15.09
CA TYR A 12 -12.68 2.48 14.69
C TYR A 12 -13.72 2.05 15.74
N GLY A 13 -14.32 3.02 16.44
CA GLY A 13 -15.29 2.73 17.52
C GLY A 13 -16.53 1.96 17.10
N GLY A 14 -16.91 1.98 15.83
CA GLY A 14 -18.02 1.21 15.27
C GLY A 14 -17.69 -0.24 14.90
N LEU A 15 -16.44 -0.67 15.00
CA LEU A 15 -16.00 -2.01 14.61
C LEU A 15 -16.78 -3.16 15.27
N PRO A 16 -17.10 -3.12 16.58
CA PRO A 16 -17.90 -4.18 17.21
C PRO A 16 -19.28 -4.37 16.55
N GLY A 17 -19.93 -3.27 16.18
CA GLY A 17 -21.23 -3.31 15.48
C GLY A 17 -21.11 -3.93 14.07
N VAL A 18 -20.06 -3.59 13.34
CA VAL A 18 -19.77 -4.14 12.01
C VAL A 18 -19.47 -5.64 12.10
N LEU A 19 -18.67 -6.08 13.07
CA LEU A 19 -18.40 -7.51 13.31
C LEU A 19 -19.66 -8.29 13.72
N ALA A 20 -20.54 -7.69 14.55
CA ALA A 20 -21.81 -8.30 14.91
C ALA A 20 -22.73 -8.46 13.68
N ALA A 21 -22.78 -7.48 12.78
CA ALA A 21 -23.51 -7.55 11.52
C ALA A 21 -22.94 -8.65 10.61
N LEU A 22 -21.61 -8.70 10.46
CA LEU A 22 -20.93 -9.73 9.68
C LEU A 22 -21.24 -11.15 10.20
N ARG A 23 -21.21 -11.35 11.51
CA ARG A 23 -21.52 -12.66 12.12
C ARG A 23 -22.97 -13.11 11.89
N ARG A 24 -23.93 -12.18 11.91
CA ARG A 24 -25.32 -12.49 11.58
C ARG A 24 -25.50 -12.87 10.12
N LEU A 25 -24.74 -12.23 9.24
CA LEU A 25 -24.82 -12.42 7.80
C LEU A 25 -24.08 -13.70 7.34
N ALA A 26 -22.98 -14.05 7.96
CA ALA A 26 -22.11 -15.13 7.54
C ALA A 26 -22.83 -16.49 7.32
N PRO A 27 -23.72 -16.96 8.21
CA PRO A 27 -24.42 -18.22 7.99
C PRO A 27 -25.34 -18.20 6.77
N THR A 28 -25.99 -17.06 6.47
CA THR A 28 -26.89 -16.91 5.32
C THR A 28 -26.19 -16.91 3.98
N LEU A 29 -24.89 -16.63 3.97
CA LEU A 29 -24.02 -16.59 2.79
C LEU A 29 -23.03 -17.76 2.75
N GLU A 30 -23.21 -18.76 3.61
CA GLU A 30 -22.30 -19.91 3.74
C GLU A 30 -20.82 -19.51 3.93
N LEU A 31 -20.59 -18.46 4.73
CA LEU A 31 -19.25 -17.97 5.06
C LEU A 31 -18.77 -18.57 6.39
N THR A 32 -17.52 -19.00 6.44
CA THR A 32 -16.80 -19.35 7.66
C THR A 32 -15.83 -18.21 7.99
N LEU A 33 -15.91 -17.68 9.21
CA LEU A 33 -15.11 -16.52 9.63
C LEU A 33 -13.89 -16.96 10.44
N SER A 34 -12.75 -16.37 10.11
CA SER A 34 -11.55 -16.33 10.95
C SER A 34 -11.06 -14.90 11.08
N PHE A 35 -10.33 -14.56 12.14
CA PHE A 35 -10.02 -13.18 12.48
C PHE A 35 -8.51 -13.00 12.64
N GLU A 36 -7.99 -11.83 12.27
CA GLU A 36 -6.66 -11.41 12.63
C GLU A 36 -6.48 -11.49 14.17
N ASP A 37 -5.32 -11.96 14.62
CA ASP A 37 -5.05 -12.15 16.06
C ASP A 37 -5.31 -10.89 16.89
N SER A 38 -4.99 -9.72 16.34
CA SER A 38 -5.29 -8.43 16.98
C SER A 38 -6.77 -8.16 17.25
N LEU A 39 -7.67 -8.86 16.54
CA LEU A 39 -9.12 -8.71 16.72
C LEU A 39 -9.71 -9.59 17.83
N ARG A 40 -8.93 -10.43 18.52
CA ARG A 40 -9.43 -11.37 19.55
C ARG A 40 -10.22 -10.68 20.65
N GLU A 41 -9.80 -9.50 21.11
CA GLU A 41 -10.50 -8.77 22.15
C GLU A 41 -11.93 -8.35 21.74
N VAL A 42 -12.13 -8.05 20.45
CA VAL A 42 -13.41 -7.59 19.90
C VAL A 42 -14.23 -8.73 19.32
N ALA A 43 -13.55 -9.69 18.70
CA ALA A 43 -14.17 -10.87 18.11
C ALA A 43 -14.49 -11.97 19.13
N GLY A 44 -13.99 -11.88 20.35
CA GLY A 44 -14.13 -12.89 21.42
C GLY A 44 -12.96 -13.87 21.47
N PRO A 45 -12.65 -14.40 22.68
CA PRO A 45 -11.45 -15.19 22.92
C PRO A 45 -11.42 -16.52 22.12
N ASP A 46 -12.59 -17.08 21.82
CA ASP A 46 -12.73 -18.35 21.09
C ASP A 46 -12.87 -18.15 19.56
N ALA A 47 -12.74 -16.90 19.06
CA ALA A 47 -12.84 -16.63 17.63
C ALA A 47 -11.65 -17.28 16.88
N PRO A 48 -11.92 -18.04 15.79
CA PRO A 48 -10.87 -18.67 15.02
C PRO A 48 -9.90 -17.61 14.46
N VAL A 49 -8.59 -17.89 14.55
CA VAL A 49 -7.54 -17.01 14.01
C VAL A 49 -7.28 -17.35 12.56
N ILE A 50 -6.93 -16.32 11.76
CA ILE A 50 -6.51 -16.51 10.39
C ILE A 50 -5.25 -17.38 10.36
N GLU A 51 -5.33 -18.50 9.66
CA GLU A 51 -4.17 -19.33 9.34
C GLU A 51 -3.79 -19.09 7.87
N PRO A 52 -2.53 -18.77 7.58
CA PRO A 52 -2.06 -18.60 6.20
C PRO A 52 -2.40 -19.83 5.34
N GLY A 53 -2.89 -19.60 4.11
CA GLY A 53 -3.30 -20.65 3.19
C GLY A 53 -4.63 -21.35 3.50
N LYS A 54 -5.31 -20.97 4.60
CA LYS A 54 -6.60 -21.54 4.95
C LYS A 54 -7.77 -20.59 4.76
N VAL A 55 -7.57 -19.48 4.05
CA VAL A 55 -8.63 -18.52 3.70
C VAL A 55 -8.76 -18.41 2.19
N ASP A 56 -9.99 -18.22 1.72
CA ASP A 56 -10.30 -18.07 0.29
C ASP A 56 -10.36 -16.59 -0.09
N VAL A 57 -10.61 -15.70 0.88
CA VAL A 57 -10.66 -14.25 0.73
C VAL A 57 -10.31 -13.56 2.04
N LEU A 58 -9.64 -12.42 1.97
CA LEU A 58 -9.42 -11.51 3.10
C LEU A 58 -10.42 -10.35 3.02
N LEU A 59 -11.23 -10.19 4.08
CA LEU A 59 -12.10 -9.03 4.25
C LEU A 59 -11.40 -8.00 5.13
N THR A 60 -11.21 -6.79 4.62
CA THR A 60 -10.65 -5.70 5.42
C THR A 60 -11.76 -4.74 5.85
N LEU A 61 -11.84 -4.47 7.14
CA LEU A 61 -12.76 -3.54 7.79
C LEU A 61 -11.95 -2.33 8.28
N GLY A 62 -11.80 -1.32 7.42
CA GLY A 62 -10.96 -0.14 7.70
C GLY A 62 -10.67 0.67 6.44
N GLY A 63 -9.62 1.48 6.44
CA GLY A 63 -9.15 2.21 5.27
C GLY A 63 -8.04 1.46 4.51
N ASP A 64 -7.37 2.19 3.57
CA ASP A 64 -6.29 1.66 2.75
C ASP A 64 -5.16 1.03 3.61
N GLY A 65 -4.82 1.62 4.77
CA GLY A 65 -3.81 1.05 5.68
C GLY A 65 -4.17 -0.33 6.22
N THR A 66 -5.46 -0.63 6.42
CA THR A 66 -5.92 -1.96 6.83
C THR A 66 -5.78 -2.97 5.68
N LEU A 67 -6.03 -2.52 4.45
CA LEU A 67 -5.83 -3.35 3.26
C LEU A 67 -4.34 -3.65 3.02
N LEU A 68 -3.45 -2.67 3.18
CA LEU A 68 -2.00 -2.89 3.12
C LEU A 68 -1.53 -3.94 4.14
N ARG A 69 -2.11 -3.92 5.36
CA ARG A 69 -1.82 -4.93 6.37
C ARG A 69 -2.31 -6.32 5.96
N ALA A 70 -3.51 -6.43 5.38
CA ALA A 70 -4.03 -7.69 4.85
C ALA A 70 -3.17 -8.24 3.71
N ALA A 71 -2.72 -7.38 2.79
CA ALA A 71 -1.82 -7.75 1.71
C ALA A 71 -0.48 -8.31 2.22
N ARG A 72 0.00 -7.82 3.37
CA ARG A 72 1.20 -8.35 4.03
C ARG A 72 0.93 -9.69 4.71
N LEU A 73 -0.25 -9.87 5.35
CA LEU A 73 -0.68 -11.13 5.97
C LEU A 73 -0.88 -12.25 4.94
N ASP A 74 -1.28 -11.91 3.71
CA ASP A 74 -1.40 -12.84 2.59
C ASP A 74 -0.09 -13.57 2.26
N ALA A 75 1.05 -13.01 2.66
CA ALA A 75 2.38 -13.62 2.48
C ALA A 75 2.68 -14.17 1.06
N GLY A 76 2.02 -13.64 0.05
CA GLY A 76 2.24 -14.03 -1.35
C GLY A 76 1.41 -15.21 -1.84
N GLN A 77 0.33 -15.54 -1.18
CA GLN A 77 -0.58 -16.63 -1.60
C GLN A 77 -1.63 -16.18 -2.63
N GLU A 78 -1.61 -14.91 -3.00
CA GLU A 78 -2.56 -14.29 -3.94
C GLU A 78 -4.04 -14.45 -3.52
N VAL A 79 -4.32 -14.44 -2.21
CA VAL A 79 -5.69 -14.46 -1.70
C VAL A 79 -6.38 -13.14 -2.05
N PRO A 80 -7.56 -13.14 -2.71
CA PRO A 80 -8.29 -11.92 -3.01
C PRO A 80 -8.63 -11.11 -1.77
N ILE A 81 -8.49 -9.77 -1.86
CA ILE A 81 -8.79 -8.87 -0.74
C ILE A 81 -10.04 -8.05 -1.08
N LEU A 82 -11.07 -8.18 -0.24
CA LEU A 82 -12.29 -7.37 -0.28
C LEU A 82 -12.18 -6.24 0.75
N GLY A 83 -12.09 -5.01 0.31
CA GLY A 83 -11.89 -3.85 1.17
C GLY A 83 -13.18 -3.09 1.48
N ILE A 84 -13.67 -3.13 2.72
CA ILE A 84 -14.78 -2.30 3.21
C ILE A 84 -14.20 -1.11 3.97
N ASN A 85 -14.56 0.10 3.54
CA ASN A 85 -14.12 1.33 4.16
C ASN A 85 -15.01 1.71 5.35
N LEU A 86 -14.41 1.89 6.52
CA LEU A 86 -15.12 2.33 7.73
C LEU A 86 -15.05 3.86 7.95
N GLY A 87 -14.40 4.58 7.06
CA GLY A 87 -14.23 6.04 7.17
C GLY A 87 -14.37 6.74 5.83
N ARG A 88 -13.39 7.58 5.47
CA ARG A 88 -13.35 8.23 4.15
C ARG A 88 -12.86 7.25 3.10
N LEU A 89 -13.56 7.15 1.97
CA LEU A 89 -13.24 6.25 0.87
C LEU A 89 -11.76 6.35 0.48
N GLY A 90 -11.09 5.20 0.39
CA GLY A 90 -9.70 5.06 -0.02
C GLY A 90 -9.54 4.85 -1.52
N PHE A 91 -8.30 4.67 -1.97
CA PHE A 91 -8.00 4.23 -3.34
C PHE A 91 -8.04 2.71 -3.49
N LEU A 92 -7.88 1.99 -2.38
CA LEU A 92 -7.82 0.52 -2.36
C LEU A 92 -9.15 -0.13 -1.99
N THR A 93 -9.89 0.46 -1.07
CA THR A 93 -11.19 -0.07 -0.63
C THR A 93 -12.27 0.08 -1.73
N CYS A 94 -13.23 -0.84 -1.76
CA CYS A 94 -14.21 -0.90 -2.85
C CYS A 94 -15.57 -0.28 -2.51
N CYS A 95 -15.96 -0.24 -1.24
CA CYS A 95 -17.27 0.27 -0.83
C CYS A 95 -17.28 0.73 0.64
N PRO A 96 -18.19 1.61 1.01
CA PRO A 96 -18.38 2.07 2.39
C PRO A 96 -19.05 1.01 3.28
N ALA A 97 -19.03 1.23 4.60
CA ALA A 97 -19.49 0.27 5.59
C ALA A 97 -20.98 -0.11 5.49
N ASP A 98 -21.83 0.83 5.10
CA ASP A 98 -23.26 0.65 4.90
C ASP A 98 -23.59 -0.29 3.73
N MET A 99 -22.67 -0.42 2.77
CA MET A 99 -22.78 -1.35 1.63
C MET A 99 -22.15 -2.72 1.90
N MET A 100 -21.64 -3.01 3.09
CA MET A 100 -20.94 -4.26 3.39
C MET A 100 -21.82 -5.49 3.11
N GLU A 101 -23.08 -5.46 3.51
CA GLU A 101 -24.00 -6.60 3.30
C GLU A 101 -24.19 -6.90 1.82
N GLU A 102 -24.42 -5.88 1.02
CA GLU A 102 -24.58 -6.00 -0.43
C GLU A 102 -23.27 -6.49 -1.09
N ALA A 103 -22.13 -5.94 -0.69
CA ALA A 103 -20.83 -6.38 -1.17
C ALA A 103 -20.56 -7.86 -0.88
N LEU A 104 -20.91 -8.35 0.31
CA LEU A 104 -20.76 -9.76 0.66
C LEU A 104 -21.73 -10.67 -0.10
N ARG A 105 -22.98 -10.23 -0.35
CA ARG A 105 -23.95 -10.96 -1.19
C ARG A 105 -23.44 -11.09 -2.63
N ARG A 106 -22.96 -9.99 -3.21
CA ARG A 106 -22.39 -9.98 -4.57
C ARG A 106 -21.14 -10.86 -4.63
N PHE A 107 -20.28 -10.77 -3.62
CA PHE A 107 -19.09 -11.62 -3.54
C PHE A 107 -19.47 -13.12 -3.48
N ALA A 108 -20.40 -13.51 -2.62
CA ALA A 108 -20.87 -14.89 -2.50
C ALA A 108 -21.55 -15.40 -3.78
N ALA A 109 -22.21 -14.51 -4.53
CA ALA A 109 -22.82 -14.82 -5.82
C ALA A 109 -21.80 -14.87 -7.01
N GLY A 110 -20.53 -14.53 -6.78
CA GLY A 110 -19.52 -14.45 -7.84
C GLY A 110 -19.64 -13.20 -8.74
N ASP A 111 -20.46 -12.21 -8.34
CA ASP A 111 -20.66 -10.95 -9.07
C ASP A 111 -19.57 -9.93 -8.66
N TYR A 112 -18.34 -10.19 -9.06
CA TYR A 112 -17.18 -9.31 -8.85
C TYR A 112 -16.11 -9.55 -9.90
N THR A 113 -15.16 -8.62 -9.97
CA THR A 113 -13.92 -8.77 -10.73
C THR A 113 -12.73 -8.73 -9.77
N VAL A 114 -11.60 -9.28 -10.21
CA VAL A 114 -10.34 -9.24 -9.46
C VAL A 114 -9.33 -8.40 -10.22
N GLU A 115 -8.89 -7.33 -9.62
CA GLU A 115 -7.87 -6.45 -10.15
C GLU A 115 -6.51 -6.80 -9.52
N LYS A 116 -5.60 -7.34 -10.32
CA LYS A 116 -4.24 -7.68 -9.86
C LYS A 116 -3.38 -6.41 -9.79
N ARG A 117 -2.87 -6.11 -8.62
CA ARG A 117 -1.98 -4.99 -8.36
C ARG A 117 -0.55 -5.44 -8.30
N MET A 118 0.31 -4.79 -9.09
CA MET A 118 1.75 -4.98 -9.03
C MET A 118 2.28 -4.69 -7.63
N THR A 119 3.25 -5.47 -7.19
CA THR A 119 3.99 -5.24 -5.94
C THR A 119 5.48 -5.15 -6.21
N LEU A 120 6.22 -4.55 -5.27
CA LEU A 120 7.67 -4.52 -5.27
C LEU A 120 8.23 -5.59 -4.32
N ASP A 121 9.34 -6.20 -4.72
CA ASP A 121 10.23 -7.02 -3.90
C ASP A 121 11.38 -6.12 -3.47
N ALA A 122 11.56 -5.91 -2.17
CA ALA A 122 12.58 -5.05 -1.60
C ALA A 122 13.51 -5.83 -0.68
N ARG A 123 14.81 -5.73 -0.91
CA ARG A 123 15.84 -6.39 -0.12
C ARG A 123 16.86 -5.38 0.36
N VAL A 124 17.31 -5.56 1.59
CA VAL A 124 18.48 -4.88 2.13
C VAL A 124 19.63 -5.87 2.15
N LEU A 125 20.69 -5.56 1.42
CA LEU A 125 21.93 -6.31 1.42
C LEU A 125 22.95 -5.64 2.34
N ASP A 126 23.65 -6.42 3.16
CA ASP A 126 24.79 -5.93 3.96
C ASP A 126 25.99 -5.58 3.05
N ALA A 127 27.04 -5.01 3.63
CA ALA A 127 28.27 -4.66 2.91
C ALA A 127 28.97 -5.88 2.24
N GLY A 128 28.65 -7.10 2.67
CA GLY A 128 29.12 -8.35 2.08
C GLY A 128 28.20 -8.92 1.01
N GLY A 129 27.10 -8.23 0.67
CA GLY A 129 26.14 -8.65 -0.34
C GLY A 129 25.14 -9.71 0.13
N ARG A 130 25.02 -9.97 1.44
CA ARG A 130 24.09 -10.96 2.00
C ARG A 130 22.77 -10.30 2.36
N ASP A 131 21.66 -11.00 2.15
CA ASP A 131 20.32 -10.55 2.53
C ASP A 131 20.22 -10.35 4.05
N ARG A 132 19.88 -9.14 4.48
CA ARG A 132 19.63 -8.76 5.88
C ARG A 132 18.14 -8.61 6.18
N ALA A 133 17.37 -8.14 5.20
CA ALA A 133 15.95 -7.96 5.32
C ALA A 133 15.28 -8.05 3.96
N HIS A 134 14.01 -8.48 3.95
CA HIS A 134 13.23 -8.69 2.73
C HIS A 134 11.75 -8.38 2.98
N TRP A 135 11.12 -7.66 2.06
CA TRP A 135 9.69 -7.32 2.12
C TRP A 135 9.07 -7.30 0.72
N ARG A 136 7.75 -7.42 0.71
CA ARG A 136 6.90 -7.12 -0.42
C ARG A 136 6.11 -5.83 -0.12
N ALA A 137 6.12 -4.85 -1.03
CA ALA A 137 5.40 -3.60 -0.93
C ALA A 137 4.26 -3.53 -1.95
N LEU A 138 3.07 -3.10 -1.51
CA LEU A 138 1.96 -2.79 -2.39
C LEU A 138 2.00 -1.32 -2.85
N ASN A 139 2.35 -0.38 -1.95
CA ASN A 139 2.51 1.02 -2.28
C ASN A 139 3.95 1.39 -2.62
N ASP A 140 4.83 1.37 -1.63
CA ASP A 140 6.16 1.95 -1.78
C ASP A 140 7.19 1.37 -0.81
N VAL A 141 8.46 1.57 -1.18
CA VAL A 141 9.65 1.34 -0.38
C VAL A 141 10.38 2.66 -0.29
N VAL A 142 10.65 3.15 0.90
CA VAL A 142 11.28 4.45 1.12
C VAL A 142 12.58 4.29 1.89
N LEU A 143 13.67 4.79 1.33
CA LEU A 143 14.91 5.03 2.06
C LEU A 143 14.95 6.51 2.46
N HIS A 144 15.07 6.80 3.74
CA HIS A 144 15.08 8.18 4.23
C HIS A 144 15.99 8.33 5.45
N LYS A 145 16.38 9.57 5.72
CA LYS A 145 17.11 9.93 6.95
C LYS A 145 16.21 9.82 8.17
N GLY A 146 16.79 9.50 9.33
CA GLY A 146 16.14 9.62 10.63
C GLY A 146 16.22 11.07 11.15
N GLY A 147 15.18 11.51 11.86
CA GLY A 147 15.15 12.75 12.63
C GLY A 147 15.59 14.03 11.89
N PHE A 148 16.31 14.94 12.59
CA PHE A 148 16.82 16.23 12.08
C PHE A 148 18.19 16.13 11.39
N ALA A 149 18.46 15.02 10.76
CA ALA A 149 19.75 14.72 10.16
C ALA A 149 20.04 15.51 8.87
N ARG A 150 21.30 15.53 8.45
CA ARG A 150 21.74 16.08 7.17
C ARG A 150 21.10 15.32 6.00
N VAL A 151 21.12 15.93 4.80
CA VAL A 151 20.72 15.26 3.58
C VAL A 151 21.56 14.00 3.33
N VAL A 152 20.96 13.04 2.65
CA VAL A 152 21.64 11.80 2.23
C VAL A 152 22.09 11.95 0.78
N THR A 153 23.35 11.63 0.51
CA THR A 153 23.83 11.46 -0.87
C THR A 153 23.73 9.98 -1.23
N MET A 154 22.87 9.67 -2.20
CA MET A 154 22.57 8.31 -2.64
C MET A 154 22.94 8.13 -4.09
N ARG A 155 23.65 7.04 -4.40
CA ARG A 155 23.81 6.56 -5.77
C ARG A 155 22.62 5.68 -6.12
N VAL A 156 21.99 5.97 -7.26
CA VAL A 156 20.89 5.15 -7.79
C VAL A 156 21.34 4.55 -9.11
N GLN A 157 21.12 3.26 -9.26
CA GLN A 157 21.38 2.52 -10.49
C GLN A 157 20.09 1.79 -10.91
N ALA A 158 19.92 1.59 -12.20
CA ALA A 158 18.86 0.77 -12.78
C ALA A 158 19.47 -0.20 -13.79
N ASN A 159 19.25 -1.49 -13.62
CA ASN A 159 19.81 -2.54 -14.48
C ASN A 159 21.35 -2.46 -14.63
N GLY A 160 22.06 -2.08 -13.57
CA GLY A 160 23.51 -1.91 -13.56
C GLY A 160 24.02 -0.59 -14.13
N GLU A 161 23.16 0.24 -14.74
CA GLU A 161 23.53 1.57 -15.23
C GLU A 161 23.32 2.64 -14.14
N SER A 162 24.24 3.60 -14.07
CA SER A 162 24.10 4.73 -13.15
C SER A 162 23.01 5.68 -13.63
N VAL A 163 21.96 5.85 -12.82
CA VAL A 163 20.87 6.80 -13.10
C VAL A 163 21.29 8.21 -12.66
N ALA A 164 21.62 8.36 -11.38
CA ALA A 164 22.02 9.64 -10.81
C ALA A 164 22.63 9.47 -9.42
N ARG A 165 23.27 10.55 -8.94
CA ARG A 165 23.53 10.79 -7.52
C ARG A 165 22.48 11.77 -7.00
N TYR A 166 21.72 11.35 -6.00
CA TYR A 166 20.68 12.15 -5.37
C TYR A 166 21.19 12.71 -4.04
N SER A 167 21.13 14.01 -3.87
CA SER A 167 21.28 14.66 -2.56
C SER A 167 19.89 15.11 -2.11
N ALA A 168 19.30 14.38 -1.14
CA ALA A 168 17.89 14.50 -0.80
C ALA A 168 17.64 14.05 0.66
N ASP A 169 16.44 14.28 1.17
CA ASP A 169 16.01 13.72 2.47
C ASP A 169 15.74 12.22 2.41
N GLY A 170 15.50 11.70 1.20
CA GLY A 170 15.23 10.30 0.95
C GLY A 170 14.86 10.05 -0.50
N ILE A 171 14.45 8.81 -0.77
CA ILE A 171 13.96 8.37 -2.07
C ILE A 171 12.80 7.40 -1.91
N VAL A 172 11.75 7.58 -2.70
CA VAL A 172 10.57 6.73 -2.76
C VAL A 172 10.64 5.87 -4.01
N LEU A 173 10.50 4.57 -3.85
CA LEU A 173 10.37 3.59 -4.91
C LEU A 173 8.93 3.07 -4.85
N ALA A 174 8.07 3.50 -5.77
CA ALA A 174 6.64 3.24 -5.69
C ALA A 174 6.13 2.37 -6.83
N THR A 175 5.05 1.64 -6.54
CA THR A 175 4.20 0.98 -7.54
C THR A 175 3.22 2.01 -8.14
N PRO A 176 2.50 1.66 -9.22
CA PRO A 176 1.36 2.46 -9.67
C PRO A 176 0.27 2.64 -8.60
N THR A 177 0.04 1.62 -7.75
CA THR A 177 -0.87 1.72 -6.60
C THR A 177 -0.38 2.76 -5.61
N GLY A 178 0.90 2.76 -5.27
CA GLY A 178 1.54 3.73 -4.37
C GLY A 178 1.74 5.12 -4.97
N SER A 179 1.46 5.30 -6.27
CA SER A 179 1.59 6.61 -6.93
C SER A 179 0.71 7.69 -6.27
N THR A 180 -0.39 7.29 -5.63
CA THR A 180 -1.32 8.17 -4.89
C THR A 180 -1.04 8.23 -3.38
N ALA A 181 0.01 7.53 -2.89
CA ALA A 181 0.45 7.52 -1.49
C ALA A 181 1.61 8.51 -1.27
N TYR A 182 2.67 8.10 -0.59
CA TYR A 182 3.80 8.99 -0.27
C TYR A 182 4.51 9.53 -1.53
N ASN A 183 4.52 8.75 -2.62
CA ASN A 183 5.00 9.22 -3.92
C ASN A 183 4.34 10.55 -4.36
N LEU A 184 3.02 10.68 -4.19
CA LEU A 184 2.30 11.90 -4.55
C LEU A 184 2.77 13.10 -3.70
N SER A 185 2.91 12.91 -2.39
CA SER A 185 3.40 13.94 -1.47
C SER A 185 4.84 14.35 -1.77
N ALA A 186 5.65 13.44 -2.30
CA ALA A 186 7.01 13.71 -2.74
C ALA A 186 7.09 14.38 -4.13
N GLY A 187 5.96 14.66 -4.78
CA GLY A 187 5.89 15.28 -6.12
C GLY A 187 6.04 14.29 -7.27
N GLY A 188 5.86 13.01 -7.03
CA GLY A 188 5.84 11.98 -8.06
C GLY A 188 4.55 12.00 -8.90
N PRO A 189 4.56 11.37 -10.09
CA PRO A 189 3.40 11.32 -10.96
C PRO A 189 2.31 10.41 -10.40
N VAL A 190 1.04 10.74 -10.70
CA VAL A 190 -0.07 9.80 -10.55
C VAL A 190 -0.05 8.84 -11.73
N VAL A 191 -0.09 7.54 -11.44
CA VAL A 191 -0.07 6.48 -12.44
C VAL A 191 -1.32 5.62 -12.29
N PHE A 192 -1.92 5.25 -13.42
CA PHE A 192 -3.12 4.41 -13.40
C PHE A 192 -2.78 3.04 -12.76
N PRO A 193 -3.57 2.58 -11.77
CA PRO A 193 -3.13 1.52 -10.85
C PRO A 193 -2.96 0.13 -11.45
N THR A 194 -3.47 -0.12 -12.66
CA THR A 194 -3.27 -1.39 -13.39
C THR A 194 -2.09 -1.39 -14.34
N LEU A 195 -1.41 -0.25 -14.49
CA LEU A 195 -0.13 -0.22 -15.20
C LEU A 195 0.94 -0.95 -14.38
N GLU A 196 1.99 -1.38 -15.05
CA GLU A 196 3.14 -2.01 -14.41
C GLU A 196 4.37 -1.14 -14.65
N THR A 197 4.81 -0.42 -13.63
CA THR A 197 5.99 0.46 -13.67
C THR A 197 6.58 0.58 -12.27
N ILE A 198 7.86 0.93 -12.20
CA ILE A 198 8.51 1.36 -10.94
C ILE A 198 8.73 2.86 -11.01
N ILE A 199 8.23 3.59 -10.02
CA ILE A 199 8.37 5.04 -9.93
C ILE A 199 9.48 5.33 -8.93
N VAL A 200 10.45 6.18 -9.31
CA VAL A 200 11.57 6.60 -8.46
C VAL A 200 11.45 8.09 -8.22
N THR A 201 11.13 8.49 -6.99
CA THR A 201 10.86 9.88 -6.63
C THR A 201 11.79 10.32 -5.49
N PRO A 202 12.69 11.30 -5.70
CA PRO A 202 13.48 11.86 -4.61
C PRO A 202 12.59 12.70 -3.68
N VAL A 203 12.88 12.67 -2.37
CA VAL A 203 12.18 13.47 -1.34
C VAL A 203 13.03 14.70 -1.04
N SER A 204 12.47 15.90 -1.23
CA SER A 204 13.14 17.17 -0.94
C SER A 204 14.55 17.26 -1.57
N ALA A 205 14.66 16.94 -2.86
CA ALA A 205 15.94 16.97 -3.55
C ALA A 205 16.55 18.38 -3.59
N HIS A 206 17.83 18.48 -3.28
CA HIS A 206 18.58 19.75 -3.30
C HIS A 206 19.02 20.19 -4.71
N THR A 207 18.71 19.40 -5.72
CA THR A 207 19.06 19.68 -7.13
C THR A 207 17.80 19.91 -7.94
N LEU A 208 17.62 21.12 -8.48
CA LEU A 208 16.45 21.51 -9.26
C LEU A 208 16.25 20.71 -10.58
N ALA A 209 17.29 20.10 -11.10
CA ALA A 209 17.24 19.33 -12.34
C ALA A 209 16.63 17.91 -12.15
N LEU A 210 16.60 17.40 -10.93
CA LEU A 210 16.07 16.06 -10.66
C LEU A 210 14.54 16.05 -10.78
N ARG A 211 14.05 15.04 -11.47
CA ARG A 211 12.62 14.76 -11.63
C ARG A 211 12.36 13.30 -11.27
N PRO A 212 11.13 12.97 -10.82
CA PRO A 212 10.73 11.58 -10.71
C PRO A 212 10.91 10.83 -12.03
N LEU A 213 11.37 9.58 -11.93
CA LEU A 213 11.52 8.68 -13.08
C LEU A 213 10.45 7.59 -13.04
N VAL A 214 9.99 7.20 -14.22
CA VAL A 214 9.12 6.03 -14.41
C VAL A 214 9.91 5.01 -15.21
N LEU A 215 10.13 3.85 -14.61
CA LEU A 215 10.94 2.77 -15.17
C LEU A 215 10.06 1.60 -15.58
N ALA A 216 10.55 0.80 -16.53
CA ALA A 216 9.90 -0.44 -16.91
C ALA A 216 9.77 -1.41 -15.71
N PRO A 217 8.76 -2.28 -15.70
CA PRO A 217 8.56 -3.24 -14.59
C PRO A 217 9.69 -4.27 -14.48
N SER A 218 10.48 -4.44 -15.53
CA SER A 218 11.67 -5.30 -15.55
C SER A 218 12.91 -4.67 -14.92
N ALA A 219 12.84 -3.40 -14.53
CA ALA A 219 13.98 -2.72 -13.92
C ALA A 219 14.29 -3.30 -12.53
N GLU A 220 15.59 -3.49 -12.27
CA GLU A 220 16.13 -3.67 -10.92
C GLU A 220 16.79 -2.36 -10.50
N VAL A 221 16.31 -1.79 -9.41
CA VAL A 221 16.78 -0.50 -8.89
C VAL A 221 17.63 -0.75 -7.65
N LEU A 222 18.86 -0.25 -7.67
CA LEU A 222 19.77 -0.28 -6.52
C LEU A 222 19.93 1.14 -5.98
N VAL A 223 19.79 1.28 -4.65
CA VAL A 223 20.04 2.53 -3.94
C VAL A 223 21.10 2.31 -2.89
N GLN A 224 22.20 3.08 -2.99
CA GLN A 224 23.35 3.00 -2.12
C GLN A 224 23.65 4.38 -1.53
N PRO A 225 23.52 4.60 -0.22
CA PRO A 225 23.99 5.82 0.42
C PRO A 225 25.51 5.86 0.38
N GLU A 226 26.04 7.00 -0.05
CA GLU A 226 27.49 7.26 -0.12
C GLU A 226 27.94 8.19 0.99
N ASP A 227 27.07 9.11 1.41
CA ASP A 227 27.28 10.06 2.50
C ASP A 227 25.94 10.42 3.13
N GLY A 228 25.96 10.67 4.43
CA GLY A 228 24.74 11.02 5.17
C GLY A 228 24.86 10.78 6.67
N PRO A 229 23.73 10.84 7.39
CA PRO A 229 23.69 10.57 8.82
C PRO A 229 23.91 9.08 9.13
N GLU A 230 24.30 8.80 10.37
CA GLU A 230 24.46 7.43 10.86
C GLU A 230 23.12 6.67 10.86
N GLU A 231 22.01 7.38 11.09
CA GLU A 231 20.69 6.80 11.16
C GLU A 231 19.93 7.00 9.83
N LEU A 232 19.86 5.96 9.05
CA LEU A 232 19.01 5.83 7.89
C LEU A 232 17.95 4.77 8.16
N LEU A 233 16.80 4.90 7.52
CA LEU A 233 15.67 3.99 7.68
C LEU A 233 15.16 3.54 6.30
N VAL A 234 14.85 2.27 6.17
CA VAL A 234 14.01 1.75 5.09
C VAL A 234 12.63 1.49 5.67
N THR A 235 11.60 2.05 5.05
CA THR A 235 10.20 1.78 5.39
C THR A 235 9.45 1.21 4.19
N VAL A 236 8.48 0.34 4.45
CA VAL A 236 7.69 -0.36 3.44
C VAL A 236 6.21 -0.14 3.73
N ASP A 237 5.49 0.39 2.74
CA ASP A 237 4.06 0.76 2.86
C ASP A 237 3.76 1.66 4.07
N GLY A 238 4.75 2.37 4.59
CA GLY A 238 4.64 3.19 5.81
C GLY A 238 4.32 2.41 7.10
N GLN A 239 4.47 1.08 7.12
CA GLN A 239 4.00 0.24 8.24
C GLN A 239 5.08 -0.62 8.89
N VAL A 240 6.08 -1.04 8.13
CA VAL A 240 7.19 -1.87 8.60
C VAL A 240 8.49 -1.34 8.04
N GLY A 241 9.61 -1.74 8.62
CA GLY A 241 10.91 -1.29 8.14
C GLY A 241 12.07 -1.73 9.03
N THR A 242 13.23 -1.19 8.73
CA THR A 242 14.46 -1.44 9.49
C THR A 242 15.40 -0.23 9.40
N THR A 243 16.36 -0.18 10.30
CA THR A 243 17.52 0.72 10.17
C THR A 243 18.32 0.36 8.91
N PHE A 244 19.06 1.33 8.39
CA PHE A 244 19.88 1.18 7.19
C PHE A 244 21.17 1.96 7.37
N ALA A 245 22.29 1.45 6.89
CA ALA A 245 23.61 2.03 7.10
C ALA A 245 24.33 2.31 5.79
N ILE A 246 25.33 3.21 5.83
CA ILE A 246 26.27 3.40 4.74
C ILE A 246 27.03 2.09 4.51
N GLY A 247 27.15 1.69 3.23
CA GLY A 247 27.74 0.43 2.82
C GLY A 247 26.72 -0.68 2.57
N GLU A 248 25.48 -0.51 3.02
CA GLU A 248 24.37 -1.40 2.64
C GLU A 248 23.77 -0.99 1.28
N THR A 249 23.08 -1.92 0.64
CA THR A 249 22.39 -1.70 -0.64
C THR A 249 20.93 -2.06 -0.51
N LEU A 250 20.04 -1.12 -0.85
CA LEU A 250 18.63 -1.40 -1.06
C LEU A 250 18.42 -1.82 -2.52
N VAL A 251 17.93 -3.03 -2.73
CA VAL A 251 17.59 -3.58 -4.04
C VAL A 251 16.08 -3.67 -4.15
N VAL A 252 15.50 -3.05 -5.18
CA VAL A 252 14.07 -3.06 -5.41
C VAL A 252 13.78 -3.47 -6.85
N ARG A 253 12.86 -4.41 -7.01
CA ARG A 253 12.38 -4.90 -8.30
C ARG A 253 10.89 -5.24 -8.23
N ARG A 254 10.27 -5.50 -9.36
CA ARG A 254 8.92 -6.04 -9.40
C ARG A 254 8.89 -7.41 -8.71
N SER A 255 7.92 -7.61 -7.83
CA SER A 255 7.61 -8.93 -7.27
C SER A 255 6.89 -9.80 -8.30
N GLN A 256 7.10 -11.10 -8.25
CA GLN A 256 6.34 -12.08 -9.07
C GLN A 256 4.92 -12.27 -8.56
N THR A 257 4.63 -11.88 -7.33
CA THR A 257 3.35 -12.13 -6.66
C THR A 257 2.56 -10.82 -6.54
N PRO A 258 1.52 -10.63 -7.37
CA PRO A 258 0.63 -9.46 -7.26
C PRO A 258 -0.29 -9.58 -6.06
N VAL A 259 -0.98 -8.49 -5.72
CA VAL A 259 -2.07 -8.48 -4.74
C VAL A 259 -3.40 -8.40 -5.51
N PRO A 260 -4.26 -9.43 -5.45
CA PRO A 260 -5.57 -9.40 -6.07
C PRO A 260 -6.57 -8.63 -5.20
N ILE A 261 -7.20 -7.60 -5.76
CA ILE A 261 -8.19 -6.77 -5.08
C ILE A 261 -9.56 -6.98 -5.73
N VAL A 262 -10.57 -7.26 -4.90
CA VAL A 262 -11.97 -7.42 -5.35
C VAL A 262 -12.55 -6.06 -5.74
N ARG A 263 -13.26 -6.02 -6.88
CA ARG A 263 -13.96 -4.85 -7.41
C ARG A 263 -15.37 -5.21 -7.87
N PHE A 264 -16.31 -4.29 -7.68
CA PHE A 264 -17.72 -4.48 -8.10
C PHE A 264 -18.12 -3.70 -9.35
N GLY A 265 -17.17 -3.12 -10.04
CA GLY A 265 -17.42 -2.39 -11.29
C GLY A 265 -17.93 -0.95 -11.14
N GLU A 266 -18.36 -0.53 -9.94
CA GLU A 266 -19.00 0.78 -9.72
C GLU A 266 -18.02 1.88 -9.30
N GLY A 267 -16.78 1.58 -8.99
CA GLY A 267 -15.76 2.55 -8.57
C GLY A 267 -14.82 2.94 -9.72
N SER A 268 -14.76 4.22 -10.06
CA SER A 268 -13.76 4.73 -10.99
C SER A 268 -12.58 5.32 -10.25
N PHE A 269 -11.36 4.90 -10.60
CA PHE A 269 -10.12 5.53 -10.11
C PHE A 269 -10.15 7.06 -10.24
N PHE A 270 -10.64 7.55 -11.39
CA PHE A 270 -10.73 8.98 -11.62
C PHE A 270 -11.80 9.67 -10.77
N ALA A 271 -12.89 8.99 -10.41
CA ALA A 271 -13.88 9.53 -9.48
C ALA A 271 -13.27 9.68 -8.08
N THR A 272 -12.60 8.63 -7.58
CA THR A 272 -11.88 8.68 -6.30
C THR A 272 -10.81 9.76 -6.30
N MET A 273 -10.07 9.91 -7.39
CA MET A 273 -9.04 10.93 -7.53
C MET A 273 -9.63 12.36 -7.46
N ARG A 274 -10.74 12.63 -8.15
CA ARG A 274 -11.42 13.93 -8.08
C ARG A 274 -11.92 14.21 -6.66
N GLU A 275 -12.54 13.24 -6.02
CA GLU A 275 -13.09 13.39 -4.68
C GLU A 275 -12.00 13.63 -3.62
N LYS A 276 -10.94 12.82 -3.64
CA LYS A 276 -9.89 12.86 -2.60
C LYS A 276 -8.86 13.95 -2.80
N LEU A 277 -8.51 14.26 -4.05
CA LEU A 277 -7.43 15.20 -4.38
C LEU A 277 -7.97 16.53 -4.93
N HIS A 278 -9.30 16.70 -5.01
CA HIS A 278 -9.94 17.85 -5.67
C HIS A 278 -9.40 18.06 -7.09
N TRP A 279 -9.10 16.96 -7.79
CA TRP A 279 -8.43 16.97 -9.08
C TRP A 279 -9.32 17.60 -10.15
N GLY A 280 -8.83 18.68 -10.76
CA GLY A 280 -9.56 19.41 -11.82
C GLY A 280 -10.64 20.35 -11.30
N GLY A 281 -10.78 20.51 -9.98
CA GLY A 281 -11.60 21.58 -9.41
C GLY A 281 -10.99 22.95 -9.74
N LEU A 282 -11.73 23.80 -10.44
CA LEU A 282 -11.34 25.21 -10.54
C LEU A 282 -11.49 25.84 -9.15
N PRO A 283 -10.54 26.69 -8.70
CA PRO A 283 -10.74 27.45 -7.48
C PRO A 283 -12.04 28.25 -7.62
N GLU A 284 -12.93 28.16 -6.63
CA GLU A 284 -14.10 29.03 -6.56
C GLU A 284 -13.57 30.47 -6.69
N ARG A 285 -13.98 31.16 -7.74
CA ARG A 285 -13.72 32.59 -7.83
C ARG A 285 -14.55 33.23 -6.71
N ASP A 286 -13.89 33.72 -5.68
CA ASP A 286 -14.50 34.67 -4.76
C ASP A 286 -15.08 35.80 -5.62
N GLU A 287 -16.39 35.78 -5.83
CA GLU A 287 -17.11 36.90 -6.33
C GLU A 287 -17.13 37.98 -5.21
N THR A 288 -15.98 38.59 -5.00
CA THR A 288 -15.95 39.84 -4.25
C THR A 288 -16.77 40.86 -5.06
N PRO A 289 -17.85 41.41 -4.51
CA PRO A 289 -18.59 42.47 -5.18
C PRO A 289 -17.61 43.61 -5.48
N ARG A 290 -17.47 43.93 -6.76
CA ARG A 290 -16.77 45.17 -7.14
C ARG A 290 -17.64 46.33 -6.66
N CYS A 291 -17.13 47.09 -5.65
CA CYS A 291 -17.63 48.43 -5.32
C CYS A 291 -17.39 49.41 -6.48
#